data_e93ec870909011f0e4349123ccd3cf11
#
_entry.id   e93ec870909011f0e4349123ccd3cf11
#
_cell.length_a   1.000
_cell.length_b   1.000
_cell.length_c   1.000
_cell.angle_alpha   90.00
_cell.angle_beta   90.00
_cell.angle_gamma   90.00
#
_symmetry.space_group_name_H-M   'P 1'
#
loop_
_entity.id
_entity.type
_entity.pdbx_description
1 polymer ?
#
loop_
_entity_poly.entity_id
_entity_poly.type
_entity_poly.pdbx_seq_one_letter_code
_entity_poly.pdbx_strand_id
1 'polypeptide(L)'
;IAKADGRVCEREILHARDVMSRMGLDAQKRREAMQFFDEGKQPGFDLDAALNELKQACGWHTILKQLFVQIQMQATKADGRFSPEQEALLKRISQQLGVSGSYQQAHGQYYQSYGHQSQQRGGSNSSYSGRSSLQNAYETLGIKSDANQSEVKRAYRKLMSEYHPDKLMAKGLPDSMIKMATEKTQTIRSAYDAICQAKGWS
;
A
#
# COMPACT_ATOMS: atom_id res chain seq x y z
N ILE A 1 3.29 -4.98 14.14
CA ILE A 1 3.99 -5.74 13.08
C ILE A 1 5.43 -5.95 13.45
N ALA A 2 6.16 -4.91 13.84
CA ALA A 2 7.58 -4.98 14.23
C ALA A 2 7.90 -6.05 15.29
N LYS A 3 6.95 -6.52 16.07
CA LYS A 3 7.13 -7.56 17.09
C LYS A 3 6.50 -8.91 16.70
N ALA A 4 5.99 -9.05 15.50
CA ALA A 4 5.30 -10.28 15.10
C ALA A 4 6.20 -11.51 15.11
N ASP A 5 7.50 -11.33 14.87
CA ASP A 5 8.54 -12.36 14.94
C ASP A 5 9.24 -12.48 16.32
N GLY A 6 8.75 -11.75 17.33
CA GLY A 6 9.19 -11.84 18.73
C GLY A 6 10.21 -10.81 19.18
N ARG A 7 10.91 -10.11 18.28
CA ARG A 7 11.91 -9.07 18.62
C ARG A 7 11.82 -7.88 17.70
N VAL A 8 11.88 -6.67 18.27
CA VAL A 8 11.99 -5.42 17.50
C VAL A 8 13.47 -5.17 17.22
N CYS A 9 13.86 -5.13 15.96
CA CYS A 9 15.23 -4.86 15.57
C CYS A 9 15.49 -3.34 15.42
N GLU A 10 16.77 -2.94 15.45
CA GLU A 10 17.15 -1.52 15.28
C GLU A 10 16.68 -0.94 13.95
N ARG A 11 16.63 -1.74 12.88
CA ARG A 11 16.18 -1.31 11.56
C ARG A 11 14.69 -0.93 11.56
N GLU A 12 13.87 -1.65 12.28
CA GLU A 12 12.44 -1.34 12.44
C GLU A 12 12.23 -0.04 13.21
N ILE A 13 13.05 0.21 14.24
CA ILE A 13 13.04 1.46 14.99
C ILE A 13 13.47 2.63 14.10
N LEU A 14 14.52 2.45 13.30
CA LEU A 14 14.99 3.45 12.34
C LEU A 14 13.93 3.72 11.27
N HIS A 15 13.28 2.68 10.77
CA HIS A 15 12.19 2.83 9.81
C HIS A 15 11.00 3.59 10.42
N ALA A 16 10.59 3.27 11.64
CA ALA A 16 9.53 4.00 12.32
C ALA A 16 9.87 5.49 12.47
N ARG A 17 11.11 5.81 12.84
CA ARG A 17 11.61 7.20 12.94
C ARG A 17 11.61 7.90 11.57
N ASP A 18 12.02 7.22 10.50
CA ASP A 18 12.01 7.75 9.15
C ASP A 18 10.58 8.06 8.69
N VAL A 19 9.62 7.15 8.92
CA VAL A 19 8.20 7.38 8.66
C VAL A 19 7.69 8.60 9.41
N MET A 20 7.97 8.71 10.71
CA MET A 20 7.58 9.86 11.53
C MET A 20 8.20 11.18 11.03
N SER A 21 9.44 11.13 10.54
CA SER A 21 10.11 12.28 9.93
C SER A 21 9.45 12.70 8.63
N ARG A 22 9.12 11.75 7.75
CA ARG A 22 8.42 12.00 6.47
C ARG A 22 7.01 12.53 6.68
N MET A 23 6.35 12.14 7.76
CA MET A 23 5.03 12.66 8.14
C MET A 23 5.07 14.11 8.62
N GLY A 24 6.23 14.74 8.70
CA GLY A 24 6.36 16.14 9.13
C GLY A 24 5.93 16.37 10.57
N LEU A 25 5.99 15.35 11.43
CA LEU A 25 5.58 15.45 12.82
C LEU A 25 6.51 16.43 13.56
N ASP A 26 5.94 17.37 14.30
CA ASP A 26 6.67 18.20 15.23
C ASP A 26 7.29 17.37 16.37
N ALA A 27 8.14 17.98 17.18
CA ALA A 27 8.87 17.28 18.24
C ALA A 27 7.94 16.65 19.29
N GLN A 28 6.79 17.26 19.55
CA GLN A 28 5.81 16.74 20.52
C GLN A 28 5.10 15.52 19.94
N LYS A 29 4.50 15.63 18.76
CA LYS A 29 3.83 14.51 18.08
C LYS A 29 4.75 13.33 17.81
N ARG A 30 6.04 13.61 17.56
CA ARG A 30 7.03 12.54 17.40
C ARG A 30 7.26 11.78 18.71
N ARG A 31 7.32 12.47 19.86
CA ARG A 31 7.40 11.81 21.16
C ARG A 31 6.18 10.95 21.46
N GLU A 32 4.99 11.49 21.21
CA GLU A 32 3.71 10.76 21.38
C GLU A 32 3.67 9.51 20.46
N ALA A 33 4.08 9.65 19.19
CA ALA A 33 4.14 8.52 18.26
C ALA A 33 5.14 7.44 18.72
N MET A 34 6.28 7.83 19.31
CA MET A 34 7.22 6.88 19.89
C MET A 34 6.65 6.18 21.13
N GLN A 35 5.88 6.86 21.96
CA GLN A 35 5.16 6.24 23.09
C GLN A 35 4.17 5.18 22.59
N PHE A 36 3.33 5.50 21.61
CA PHE A 36 2.43 4.51 20.99
C PHE A 36 3.18 3.33 20.36
N PHE A 37 4.33 3.59 19.75
CA PHE A 37 5.18 2.52 19.22
C PHE A 37 5.70 1.61 20.35
N ASP A 38 6.08 2.16 21.49
CA ASP A 38 6.53 1.43 22.66
C ASP A 38 5.38 0.68 23.36
N GLU A 39 4.19 1.25 23.43
CA GLU A 39 2.98 0.59 23.92
C GLU A 39 2.62 -0.63 23.04
N GLY A 40 2.70 -0.48 21.72
CA GLY A 40 2.44 -1.58 20.78
C GLY A 40 3.39 -2.77 20.90
N LYS A 41 4.53 -2.61 21.62
CA LYS A 41 5.48 -3.70 21.91
C LYS A 41 5.16 -4.44 23.21
N GLN A 42 4.28 -3.91 24.04
CA GLN A 42 3.99 -4.51 25.35
C GLN A 42 3.27 -5.86 25.22
N PRO A 43 3.57 -6.81 26.10
CA PRO A 43 2.76 -8.01 26.23
C PRO A 43 1.32 -7.61 26.62
N GLY A 44 0.34 -8.11 25.88
CA GLY A 44 -1.07 -7.78 26.14
C GLY A 44 -1.61 -6.57 25.40
N PHE A 45 -0.85 -5.99 24.45
CA PHE A 45 -1.37 -4.96 23.57
C PHE A 45 -2.59 -5.47 22.78
N ASP A 46 -3.73 -4.79 22.97
CA ASP A 46 -4.97 -5.12 22.27
C ASP A 46 -4.97 -4.52 20.86
N LEU A 47 -4.49 -5.34 19.91
CA LEU A 47 -4.45 -4.95 18.52
C LEU A 47 -5.84 -4.67 17.94
N ASP A 48 -6.86 -5.44 18.35
CA ASP A 48 -8.22 -5.30 17.80
C ASP A 48 -8.86 -4.01 18.26
N ALA A 49 -8.68 -3.63 19.52
CA ALA A 49 -9.11 -2.33 20.04
C ALA A 49 -8.41 -1.18 19.28
N ALA A 50 -7.10 -1.23 19.14
CA ALA A 50 -6.33 -0.20 18.42
C ALA A 50 -6.73 -0.08 16.94
N LEU A 51 -7.00 -1.20 16.24
CA LEU A 51 -7.48 -1.18 14.87
C LEU A 51 -8.91 -0.66 14.75
N ASN A 52 -9.76 -0.88 15.75
CA ASN A 52 -11.11 -0.31 15.78
C ASN A 52 -11.06 1.20 15.98
N GLU A 53 -10.21 1.71 16.85
CA GLU A 53 -9.97 3.14 17.02
C GLU A 53 -9.45 3.78 15.72
N LEU A 54 -8.44 3.17 15.11
CA LEU A 54 -7.91 3.63 13.82
C LEU A 54 -9.01 3.63 12.74
N LYS A 55 -9.84 2.59 12.70
CA LYS A 55 -10.95 2.49 11.74
C LYS A 55 -11.99 3.60 11.96
N GLN A 56 -12.29 3.93 13.20
CA GLN A 56 -13.20 5.04 13.55
C GLN A 56 -12.57 6.39 13.20
N ALA A 57 -11.29 6.62 13.56
CA ALA A 57 -10.57 7.84 13.24
C ALA A 57 -10.45 8.07 11.73
N CYS A 58 -10.18 7.02 10.96
CA CYS A 58 -10.16 7.10 9.50
C CYS A 58 -11.56 7.24 8.88
N GLY A 59 -12.63 6.87 9.59
CA GLY A 59 -14.00 6.94 9.11
C GLY A 59 -14.16 6.31 7.71
N TRP A 60 -14.73 7.09 6.79
CA TRP A 60 -14.96 6.69 5.39
C TRP A 60 -13.72 6.86 4.49
N HIS A 61 -12.59 7.34 5.01
CA HIS A 61 -11.39 7.58 4.23
C HIS A 61 -10.61 6.29 3.96
N THR A 62 -11.04 5.53 2.98
CA THR A 62 -10.40 4.27 2.56
C THR A 62 -8.93 4.46 2.23
N ILE A 63 -8.56 5.61 1.67
CA ILE A 63 -7.17 5.98 1.34
C ILE A 63 -6.26 5.95 2.58
N LEU A 64 -6.71 6.52 3.70
CA LEU A 64 -5.90 6.53 4.92
C LEU A 64 -5.62 5.11 5.42
N LYS A 65 -6.62 4.23 5.35
CA LYS A 65 -6.49 2.81 5.71
C LYS A 65 -5.54 2.08 4.76
N GLN A 66 -5.61 2.37 3.46
CA GLN A 66 -4.71 1.80 2.45
C GLN A 66 -3.27 2.26 2.65
N LEU A 67 -3.06 3.57 2.86
CA LEU A 67 -1.74 4.14 3.16
C LEU A 67 -1.14 3.55 4.44
N PHE A 68 -1.95 3.37 5.48
CA PHE A 68 -1.52 2.72 6.71
C PHE A 68 -0.99 1.30 6.42
N VAL A 69 -1.76 0.47 5.71
CA VAL A 69 -1.33 -0.89 5.35
C VAL A 69 -0.08 -0.86 4.48
N GLN A 70 0.03 0.06 3.53
CA GLN A 70 1.20 0.20 2.67
C GLN A 70 2.46 0.59 3.47
N ILE A 71 2.34 1.50 4.43
CA ILE A 71 3.45 1.87 5.34
C ILE A 71 3.90 0.64 6.15
N GLN A 72 2.95 -0.13 6.68
CA GLN A 72 3.28 -1.35 7.43
C GLN A 72 3.98 -2.40 6.55
N MET A 73 3.56 -2.56 5.30
CA MET A 73 4.25 -3.44 4.34
C MET A 73 5.67 -2.96 4.02
N GLN A 74 5.89 -1.64 3.94
CA GLN A 74 7.24 -1.10 3.73
C GLN A 74 8.13 -1.32 4.95
N ALA A 75 7.57 -1.24 6.16
CA ALA A 75 8.30 -1.51 7.40
C ALA A 75 8.82 -2.96 7.45
N THR A 76 7.99 -3.92 7.05
CA THR A 76 8.40 -5.34 7.01
C THR A 76 9.43 -5.64 5.91
N LYS A 77 9.49 -4.81 4.84
CA LYS A 77 10.50 -4.95 3.78
C LYS A 77 11.91 -4.55 4.24
N ALA A 78 12.04 -3.71 5.25
CA ALA A 78 13.33 -3.24 5.74
C ALA A 78 14.24 -4.38 6.19
N ASP A 79 13.67 -5.52 6.61
CA ASP A 79 14.39 -6.72 7.04
C ASP A 79 14.63 -7.75 5.91
N GLY A 80 14.17 -7.47 4.70
CA GLY A 80 14.46 -8.25 3.49
C GLY A 80 13.62 -9.51 3.29
N ARG A 81 12.87 -9.96 4.28
CA ARG A 81 11.96 -11.12 4.18
C ARG A 81 10.73 -10.92 5.05
N PHE A 82 9.56 -11.22 4.50
CA PHE A 82 8.34 -11.34 5.30
C PHE A 82 8.40 -12.63 6.11
N SER A 83 8.25 -12.54 7.43
CA SER A 83 7.97 -13.75 8.20
C SER A 83 6.51 -14.17 7.99
N PRO A 84 6.19 -15.48 8.11
CA PRO A 84 4.81 -15.94 8.02
C PRO A 84 3.88 -15.26 9.03
N GLU A 85 4.40 -14.93 10.21
CA GLU A 85 3.68 -14.24 11.28
C GLU A 85 3.38 -12.79 10.90
N GLN A 86 4.33 -12.08 10.29
CA GLN A 86 4.14 -10.71 9.78
C GLN A 86 3.11 -10.70 8.64
N GLU A 87 3.17 -11.68 7.75
CA GLU A 87 2.21 -11.83 6.65
C GLU A 87 0.79 -12.08 7.17
N ALA A 88 0.63 -13.03 8.10
CA ALA A 88 -0.66 -13.33 8.72
C ALA A 88 -1.25 -12.11 9.43
N LEU A 89 -0.40 -11.35 10.14
CA LEU A 89 -0.78 -10.15 10.85
C LEU A 89 -1.21 -9.03 9.89
N LEU A 90 -0.47 -8.78 8.82
CA LEU A 90 -0.82 -7.80 7.78
C LEU A 90 -2.13 -8.14 7.08
N LYS A 91 -2.34 -9.42 6.79
CA LYS A 91 -3.59 -9.91 6.22
C LYS A 91 -4.77 -9.64 7.17
N ARG A 92 -4.63 -9.96 8.46
CA ARG A 92 -5.64 -9.67 9.49
C ARG A 92 -5.94 -8.18 9.58
N ILE A 93 -4.91 -7.32 9.65
CA ILE A 93 -5.04 -5.86 9.68
C ILE A 93 -5.81 -5.36 8.45
N SER A 94 -5.43 -5.80 7.26
CA SER A 94 -6.07 -5.37 6.01
C SER A 94 -7.54 -5.80 5.93
N GLN A 95 -7.87 -6.97 6.45
CA GLN A 95 -9.25 -7.46 6.53
C GLN A 95 -10.09 -6.62 7.49
N GLN A 96 -9.57 -6.33 8.68
CA GLN A 96 -10.29 -5.58 9.71
C GLN A 96 -10.52 -4.13 9.30
N LEU A 97 -9.55 -3.52 8.59
CA LEU A 97 -9.68 -2.18 8.03
C LEU A 97 -10.55 -2.12 6.76
N GLY A 98 -10.91 -3.27 6.18
CA GLY A 98 -11.73 -3.35 4.96
C GLY A 98 -10.96 -2.96 3.67
N VAL A 99 -9.64 -3.21 3.62
CA VAL A 99 -8.76 -2.86 2.50
C VAL A 99 -7.99 -4.07 1.95
N SER A 100 -8.55 -5.26 2.08
CA SER A 100 -7.91 -6.54 1.68
C SER A 100 -7.51 -6.57 0.21
N GLY A 101 -8.32 -5.98 -0.70
CA GLY A 101 -7.99 -5.90 -2.12
C GLY A 101 -6.71 -5.13 -2.39
N SER A 102 -6.51 -4.01 -1.70
CA SER A 102 -5.28 -3.20 -1.83
C SER A 102 -4.07 -3.92 -1.27
N TYR A 103 -4.24 -4.71 -0.20
CA TYR A 103 -3.19 -5.55 0.36
C TYR A 103 -2.76 -6.63 -0.63
N GLN A 104 -3.72 -7.38 -1.20
CA GLN A 104 -3.42 -8.43 -2.17
C GLN A 104 -2.70 -7.90 -3.41
N GLN A 105 -3.10 -6.74 -3.91
CA GLN A 105 -2.46 -6.08 -5.04
C GLN A 105 -1.01 -5.69 -4.72
N ALA A 106 -0.78 -5.03 -3.59
CA ALA A 106 0.56 -4.61 -3.17
C ALA A 106 1.47 -5.81 -2.86
N HIS A 107 0.92 -6.87 -2.28
CA HIS A 107 1.62 -8.12 -1.95
C HIS A 107 1.97 -8.93 -3.22
N GLY A 108 1.06 -9.03 -4.17
CA GLY A 108 1.31 -9.68 -5.46
C GLY A 108 2.43 -9.02 -6.27
N GLN A 109 2.47 -7.70 -6.32
CA GLN A 109 3.56 -6.94 -6.94
C GLN A 109 4.91 -7.22 -6.26
N TYR A 110 4.93 -7.42 -4.96
CA TYR A 110 6.14 -7.74 -4.22
C TYR A 110 6.73 -9.09 -4.62
N TYR A 111 5.93 -10.16 -4.65
CA TYR A 111 6.40 -11.50 -5.02
C TYR A 111 6.82 -11.59 -6.49
N GLN A 112 6.16 -10.88 -7.40
CA GLN A 112 6.59 -10.80 -8.81
C GLN A 112 7.95 -10.10 -8.96
N SER A 113 8.24 -9.08 -8.15
CA SER A 113 9.53 -8.38 -8.22
C SER A 113 10.70 -9.24 -7.71
N TYR A 114 10.47 -10.12 -6.74
CA TYR A 114 11.52 -11.00 -6.18
C TYR A 114 11.63 -12.35 -6.88
N GLY A 115 10.55 -12.85 -7.47
CA GLY A 115 10.56 -14.13 -8.20
C GLY A 115 11.35 -14.09 -9.51
N HIS A 116 11.59 -12.92 -10.07
CA HIS A 116 12.35 -12.77 -11.33
C HIS A 116 13.88 -12.86 -11.17
N GLN A 117 14.42 -12.83 -9.96
CA GLN A 117 15.88 -12.85 -9.76
C GLN A 117 16.48 -14.25 -9.63
N SER A 118 15.65 -15.29 -9.53
CA SER A 118 16.16 -16.68 -9.41
C SER A 118 16.06 -17.54 -10.68
N GLN A 119 15.55 -17.00 -11.79
CA GLN A 119 15.36 -17.79 -13.01
C GLN A 119 15.86 -17.10 -14.29
N GLN A 120 17.06 -16.53 -14.25
CA GLN A 120 17.75 -16.07 -15.45
C GLN A 120 18.77 -17.11 -15.91
N ARG A 121 18.28 -18.25 -16.41
CA ARG A 121 19.00 -19.11 -17.35
C ARG A 121 17.99 -19.75 -18.33
N GLY A 122 17.95 -19.22 -19.53
CA GLY A 122 17.47 -19.94 -20.72
C GLY A 122 16.12 -19.52 -21.27
N GLY A 123 16.09 -18.89 -22.43
CA GLY A 123 15.00 -18.97 -23.40
C GLY A 123 14.25 -17.67 -23.68
N SER A 124 14.58 -17.07 -24.79
CA SER A 124 13.80 -16.05 -25.50
C SER A 124 12.29 -16.34 -25.50
N ASN A 125 11.48 -15.48 -24.95
CA ASN A 125 10.13 -15.27 -25.49
C ASN A 125 9.59 -13.87 -25.14
N SER A 126 9.74 -12.97 -26.07
CA SER A 126 9.36 -11.56 -26.02
C SER A 126 7.84 -11.31 -25.99
N SER A 127 7.02 -12.35 -26.04
CA SER A 127 5.55 -12.25 -26.11
C SER A 127 4.82 -12.33 -24.76
N TYR A 128 5.49 -12.74 -23.67
CA TYR A 128 4.88 -12.92 -22.35
C TYR A 128 4.89 -11.65 -21.48
N SER A 129 5.79 -10.71 -21.80
CA SER A 129 5.95 -9.46 -21.03
C SER A 129 4.74 -8.51 -21.17
N GLY A 130 4.10 -8.45 -22.35
CA GLY A 130 2.97 -7.55 -22.59
C GLY A 130 1.66 -7.99 -21.91
N ARG A 131 1.43 -9.28 -21.76
CA ARG A 131 0.21 -9.80 -21.11
C ARG A 131 0.23 -9.59 -19.61
N SER A 132 1.37 -9.77 -18.94
CA SER A 132 1.50 -9.50 -17.50
C SER A 132 1.38 -8.02 -17.18
N SER A 133 1.92 -7.15 -18.03
CA SER A 133 1.84 -5.69 -17.89
C SER A 133 0.40 -5.17 -18.01
N LEU A 134 -0.38 -5.68 -18.98
CA LEU A 134 -1.77 -5.31 -19.17
C LEU A 134 -2.68 -5.84 -18.04
N GLN A 135 -2.43 -7.05 -17.57
CA GLN A 135 -3.13 -7.62 -16.41
C GLN A 135 -2.92 -6.76 -15.16
N ASN A 136 -1.67 -6.37 -14.90
CA ASN A 136 -1.34 -5.47 -13.78
C ASN A 136 -2.03 -4.11 -13.92
N ALA A 137 -2.25 -3.62 -15.13
CA ALA A 137 -2.98 -2.38 -15.36
C ALA A 137 -4.47 -2.51 -14.98
N TYR A 138 -5.14 -3.61 -15.36
CA TYR A 138 -6.51 -3.88 -14.91
C TYR A 138 -6.61 -4.04 -13.39
N GLU A 139 -5.67 -4.73 -12.78
CA GLU A 139 -5.59 -4.89 -11.33
C GLU A 139 -5.35 -3.55 -10.62
N THR A 140 -4.51 -2.67 -11.19
CA THR A 140 -4.28 -1.32 -10.69
C THR A 140 -5.55 -0.48 -10.65
N LEU A 141 -6.40 -0.61 -11.65
CA LEU A 141 -7.71 0.04 -11.70
C LEU A 141 -8.79 -0.69 -10.86
N GLY A 142 -8.48 -1.90 -10.33
CA GLY A 142 -9.42 -2.70 -9.54
C GLY A 142 -10.60 -3.23 -10.36
N ILE A 143 -10.38 -3.54 -11.63
CA ILE A 143 -11.38 -4.05 -12.57
C ILE A 143 -10.93 -5.35 -13.23
N LYS A 144 -11.87 -6.07 -13.82
CA LYS A 144 -11.57 -7.30 -14.55
C LYS A 144 -10.94 -7.01 -15.90
N SER A 145 -10.18 -7.97 -16.45
CA SER A 145 -9.50 -7.84 -17.74
C SER A 145 -10.46 -7.82 -18.95
N ASP A 146 -11.72 -8.22 -18.76
CA ASP A 146 -12.80 -8.18 -19.75
C ASP A 146 -13.64 -6.88 -19.67
N ALA A 147 -13.30 -5.94 -18.77
CA ALA A 147 -14.01 -4.69 -18.59
C ALA A 147 -14.07 -3.88 -19.89
N ASN A 148 -15.23 -3.30 -20.16
CA ASN A 148 -15.46 -2.45 -21.31
C ASN A 148 -14.91 -1.02 -21.10
N GLN A 149 -14.87 -0.22 -22.18
CA GLN A 149 -14.31 1.14 -22.13
C GLN A 149 -14.97 2.04 -21.08
N SER A 150 -16.28 1.93 -20.91
CA SER A 150 -17.02 2.78 -19.97
C SER A 150 -16.71 2.39 -18.51
N GLU A 151 -16.54 1.12 -18.21
CA GLU A 151 -16.13 0.62 -16.90
C GLU A 151 -14.70 1.05 -16.57
N VAL A 152 -13.78 0.94 -17.52
CA VAL A 152 -12.40 1.42 -17.36
C VAL A 152 -12.35 2.92 -17.11
N LYS A 153 -13.07 3.73 -17.91
CA LYS A 153 -13.18 5.19 -17.72
C LYS A 153 -13.82 5.53 -16.36
N ARG A 154 -14.82 4.80 -15.92
CA ARG A 154 -15.48 5.00 -14.63
C ARG A 154 -14.53 4.71 -13.46
N ALA A 155 -13.83 3.58 -13.51
CA ALA A 155 -12.85 3.19 -12.49
C ALA A 155 -11.72 4.22 -12.41
N TYR A 156 -11.16 4.62 -13.54
CA TYR A 156 -10.14 5.65 -13.62
C TYR A 156 -10.58 6.98 -12.98
N ARG A 157 -11.76 7.50 -13.37
CA ARG A 157 -12.29 8.75 -12.81
C ARG A 157 -12.52 8.66 -11.30
N LYS A 158 -13.04 7.51 -10.82
CA LYS A 158 -13.25 7.27 -9.40
C LYS A 158 -11.92 7.34 -8.65
N LEU A 159 -10.91 6.58 -9.09
CA LEU A 159 -9.59 6.56 -8.46
C LEU A 159 -8.89 7.90 -8.52
N MET A 160 -8.89 8.58 -9.68
CA MET A 160 -8.31 9.92 -9.82
C MET A 160 -8.99 10.94 -8.91
N SER A 161 -10.31 10.89 -8.78
CA SER A 161 -11.04 11.76 -7.84
C SER A 161 -10.73 11.42 -6.36
N GLU A 162 -10.47 10.16 -6.07
CA GLU A 162 -10.20 9.67 -4.72
C GLU A 162 -8.79 10.05 -4.26
N TYR A 163 -7.79 9.94 -5.15
CA TYR A 163 -6.38 10.22 -4.87
C TYR A 163 -5.93 11.63 -5.29
N HIS A 164 -6.86 12.52 -5.65
CA HIS A 164 -6.51 13.87 -6.11
C HIS A 164 -5.80 14.66 -5.00
N PRO A 165 -4.60 15.22 -5.24
CA PRO A 165 -3.81 15.91 -4.23
C PRO A 165 -4.56 17.06 -3.57
N ASP A 166 -5.28 17.88 -4.35
CA ASP A 166 -6.05 19.03 -3.81
C ASP A 166 -7.14 18.60 -2.83
N LYS A 167 -7.82 17.47 -3.11
CA LYS A 167 -8.81 16.92 -2.18
C LYS A 167 -8.20 16.39 -0.90
N LEU A 168 -6.97 15.87 -0.98
CA LEU A 168 -6.24 15.35 0.17
C LEU A 168 -5.69 16.50 1.01
N MET A 169 -5.18 17.56 0.37
CA MET A 169 -4.80 18.81 1.06
C MET A 169 -5.98 19.46 1.77
N ALA A 170 -7.12 19.57 1.10
CA ALA A 170 -8.34 20.11 1.71
C ALA A 170 -8.84 19.31 2.92
N LYS A 171 -8.44 18.03 3.03
CA LYS A 171 -8.73 17.15 4.17
C LYS A 171 -7.66 17.20 5.26
N GLY A 172 -6.64 18.06 5.12
CA GLY A 172 -5.58 18.23 6.11
C GLY A 172 -4.60 17.08 6.19
N LEU A 173 -4.43 16.29 5.11
CA LEU A 173 -3.43 15.23 5.09
C LEU A 173 -2.00 15.80 5.08
N PRO A 174 -1.05 15.15 5.76
CA PRO A 174 0.36 15.55 5.72
C PRO A 174 0.95 15.50 4.31
N ASP A 175 1.93 16.36 4.01
CA ASP A 175 2.58 16.46 2.69
C ASP A 175 3.18 15.13 2.21
N SER A 176 3.69 14.31 3.14
CA SER A 176 4.20 12.98 2.83
C SER A 176 3.13 12.04 2.26
N MET A 177 1.91 12.11 2.80
CA MET A 177 0.77 11.35 2.30
C MET A 177 0.27 11.88 0.96
N ILE A 178 0.36 13.20 0.76
CA ILE A 178 0.05 13.84 -0.53
C ILE A 178 1.03 13.38 -1.61
N LYS A 179 2.33 13.28 -1.29
CA LYS A 179 3.34 12.72 -2.21
C LYS A 179 3.02 11.27 -2.60
N MET A 180 2.73 10.41 -1.63
CA MET A 180 2.36 9.01 -1.90
C MET A 180 1.10 8.91 -2.75
N ALA A 181 0.11 9.76 -2.51
CA ALA A 181 -1.10 9.83 -3.31
C ALA A 181 -0.81 10.32 -4.74
N THR A 182 0.10 11.27 -4.91
CA THR A 182 0.55 11.74 -6.22
C THR A 182 1.25 10.63 -7.01
N GLU A 183 2.14 9.86 -6.40
CA GLU A 183 2.75 8.68 -7.00
C GLU A 183 1.69 7.64 -7.40
N LYS A 184 0.68 7.45 -6.56
CA LYS A 184 -0.44 6.54 -6.86
C LYS A 184 -1.28 7.05 -8.04
N THR A 185 -1.54 8.36 -8.15
CA THR A 185 -2.25 8.92 -9.30
C THR A 185 -1.47 8.75 -10.60
N GLN A 186 -0.15 8.86 -10.58
CA GLN A 186 0.69 8.56 -11.74
C GLN A 186 0.58 7.09 -12.15
N THR A 187 0.62 6.16 -11.19
CA THR A 187 0.44 4.72 -11.44
C THR A 187 -0.92 4.42 -12.04
N ILE A 188 -1.99 5.03 -11.50
CA ILE A 188 -3.37 4.89 -12.01
C ILE A 188 -3.47 5.41 -13.45
N ARG A 189 -2.85 6.56 -13.74
CA ARG A 189 -2.83 7.14 -15.09
C ARG A 189 -2.09 6.24 -16.07
N SER A 190 -0.89 5.78 -15.71
CA SER A 190 -0.11 4.87 -16.56
C SER A 190 -0.87 3.57 -16.85
N ALA A 191 -1.58 3.03 -15.86
CA ALA A 191 -2.41 1.84 -16.05
C ALA A 191 -3.57 2.09 -17.01
N TYR A 192 -4.27 3.24 -16.88
CA TYR A 192 -5.34 3.62 -17.80
C TYR A 192 -4.82 3.78 -19.24
N ASP A 193 -3.72 4.51 -19.41
CA ASP A 193 -3.10 4.74 -20.72
C ASP A 193 -2.65 3.42 -21.38
N ALA A 194 -2.08 2.49 -20.60
CA ALA A 194 -1.68 1.16 -21.09
C ALA A 194 -2.89 0.34 -21.58
N ILE A 195 -4.02 0.38 -20.86
CA ILE A 195 -5.25 -0.30 -21.27
C ILE A 195 -5.83 0.33 -22.54
N CYS A 196 -5.90 1.66 -22.57
CA CYS A 196 -6.41 2.38 -23.76
C CYS A 196 -5.56 2.08 -24.99
N GLN A 197 -4.24 2.11 -24.87
CA GLN A 197 -3.33 1.79 -25.96
C GLN A 197 -3.50 0.35 -26.46
N ALA A 198 -3.57 -0.61 -25.54
CA ALA A 198 -3.72 -2.03 -25.88
C ALA A 198 -5.06 -2.37 -26.55
N LYS A 199 -6.11 -1.60 -26.22
CA LYS A 199 -7.47 -1.77 -26.78
C LYS A 199 -7.79 -0.84 -27.95
N GLY A 200 -6.88 0.09 -28.31
CA GLY A 200 -7.11 1.08 -29.36
C GLY A 200 -8.22 2.09 -29.01
N TRP A 201 -8.40 2.38 -27.71
CA TRP A 201 -9.40 3.35 -27.26
C TRP A 201 -8.80 4.77 -27.18
N SER A 202 -9.50 5.71 -27.74
CA SER A 202 -9.18 7.13 -27.68
C SER A 202 -9.92 7.80 -26.51
#